data_b92ff31aadad8b358b4993cd13ff287b
#
_entry.id   b92ff31aadad8b358b4993cd13ff287b
#
_cell.length_a   1.000
_cell.length_b   1.000
_cell.length_c   1.000
_cell.angle_alpha   90.00
_cell.angle_beta   90.00
_cell.angle_gamma   90.00
#
_symmetry.space_group_name_H-M   'P 1'
#
loop_
_entity.id
_entity.type
_entity.pdbx_description
1 polymer ?
#
loop_
_entity_poly.entity_id
_entity_poly.type
_entity_poly.pdbx_seq_one_letter_code
_entity_poly.pdbx_strand_id
1 'polypeptide(L)'
;VLARVLWYIFSPIFFENKIPFPQKIKKFILVIFGAQIGEGVVIKPSVQIKYPWNLYVGNYVWLGEKCWIDNLDIVQIESNVCISQGSMLETGSHNFKLESFELITKPIKIGSNSWIGCRCLVLPGADIKKGSIFYGGSIINKNSMPNKSLK
;
A
#
# COMPACT_ATOMS: atom_id res chain seq x y z
N VAL A 1 -1.05 -9.25 -19.66
CA VAL A 1 -2.46 -8.94 -19.89
C VAL A 1 -3.36 -9.87 -19.09
N LEU A 2 -3.23 -11.20 -19.21
CA LEU A 2 -4.12 -12.19 -18.55
C LEU A 2 -4.17 -12.05 -17.02
N ALA A 3 -3.01 -11.95 -16.35
CA ALA A 3 -2.94 -11.80 -14.88
C ALA A 3 -3.71 -10.55 -14.41
N ARG A 4 -3.64 -9.46 -15.16
CA ARG A 4 -4.35 -8.22 -14.86
C ARG A 4 -5.87 -8.40 -14.96
N VAL A 5 -6.35 -9.05 -16.01
CA VAL A 5 -7.80 -9.33 -16.19
C VAL A 5 -8.30 -10.22 -15.05
N LEU A 6 -7.58 -11.31 -14.77
CA LEU A 6 -7.94 -12.20 -13.66
C LEU A 6 -7.94 -11.47 -12.31
N TRP A 7 -6.95 -10.62 -12.05
CA TRP A 7 -6.92 -9.83 -10.82
C TRP A 7 -8.14 -8.92 -10.66
N TYR A 8 -8.57 -8.24 -11.71
CA TYR A 8 -9.79 -7.42 -11.66
C TYR A 8 -11.08 -8.22 -11.42
N ILE A 9 -11.08 -9.53 -11.68
CA ILE A 9 -12.20 -10.41 -11.33
C ILE A 9 -12.12 -10.84 -9.86
N PHE A 10 -10.92 -11.19 -9.36
CA PHE A 10 -10.73 -11.70 -8.00
C PHE A 10 -10.73 -10.59 -6.93
N SER A 11 -10.17 -9.42 -7.24
CA SER A 11 -10.01 -8.33 -6.27
C SER A 11 -11.34 -7.87 -5.64
N PRO A 12 -12.41 -7.60 -6.39
CA PRO A 12 -13.69 -7.20 -5.82
C PRO A 12 -14.30 -8.26 -4.89
N ILE A 13 -14.10 -9.53 -5.22
CA ILE A 13 -14.69 -10.65 -4.45
C ILE A 13 -14.00 -10.83 -3.09
N PHE A 14 -12.68 -10.73 -3.03
CA PHE A 14 -11.92 -11.10 -1.83
C PHE A 14 -11.39 -9.90 -1.02
N PHE A 15 -11.26 -8.73 -1.62
CA PHE A 15 -10.59 -7.59 -1.00
C PHE A 15 -11.48 -6.34 -0.89
N GLU A 16 -12.22 -5.97 -1.93
CA GLU A 16 -12.89 -4.68 -2.04
C GLU A 16 -14.31 -4.65 -1.44
N ASN A 17 -14.73 -5.72 -0.80
CA ASN A 17 -16.02 -5.82 -0.12
C ASN A 17 -15.88 -5.78 1.41
N LYS A 18 -17.01 -5.77 2.11
CA LYS A 18 -17.07 -5.74 3.57
C LYS A 18 -16.94 -7.11 4.23
N ILE A 19 -16.84 -8.20 3.47
CA ILE A 19 -16.77 -9.57 4.01
C ILE A 19 -15.37 -9.80 4.59
N PRO A 20 -15.25 -10.20 5.86
CA PRO A 20 -13.96 -10.43 6.49
C PRO A 20 -13.40 -11.82 6.14
N PHE A 21 -12.94 -12.00 4.90
CA PHE A 21 -12.29 -13.25 4.49
C PHE A 21 -11.10 -13.61 5.39
N PRO A 22 -10.85 -14.91 5.65
CA PRO A 22 -9.68 -15.36 6.42
C PRO A 22 -8.36 -14.85 5.82
N GLN A 23 -7.44 -14.39 6.68
CA GLN A 23 -6.17 -13.81 6.24
C GLN A 23 -5.33 -14.77 5.40
N LYS A 24 -5.39 -16.08 5.71
CA LYS A 24 -4.69 -17.11 4.92
C LYS A 24 -5.14 -17.16 3.47
N ILE A 25 -6.45 -16.99 3.21
CA ILE A 25 -7.01 -16.96 1.85
C ILE A 25 -6.55 -15.70 1.13
N LYS A 26 -6.65 -14.53 1.77
CA LYS A 26 -6.18 -13.27 1.18
C LYS A 26 -4.69 -13.32 0.83
N LYS A 27 -3.85 -13.80 1.76
CA LYS A 27 -2.42 -13.98 1.51
C LYS A 27 -2.16 -14.92 0.34
N PHE A 28 -2.80 -16.08 0.31
CA PHE A 28 -2.64 -17.07 -0.76
C PHE A 28 -2.97 -16.48 -2.14
N ILE A 29 -4.09 -15.77 -2.26
CA ILE A 29 -4.49 -15.11 -3.51
C ILE A 29 -3.45 -14.08 -3.94
N LEU A 30 -3.01 -13.19 -3.03
CA LEU A 30 -2.00 -12.18 -3.35
C LEU A 30 -0.69 -12.80 -3.84
N VAL A 31 -0.24 -13.89 -3.21
CA VAL A 31 1.01 -14.59 -3.60
C VAL A 31 0.87 -15.23 -4.98
N ILE A 32 -0.26 -15.87 -5.30
CA ILE A 32 -0.53 -16.39 -6.65
C ILE A 32 -0.43 -15.29 -7.71
N PHE A 33 -0.91 -14.09 -7.38
CA PHE A 33 -0.81 -12.93 -8.27
C PHE A 33 0.53 -12.17 -8.17
N GLY A 34 1.56 -12.76 -7.55
CA GLY A 34 2.93 -12.27 -7.57
C GLY A 34 3.34 -11.34 -6.43
N ALA A 35 2.47 -11.09 -5.45
CA ALA A 35 2.86 -10.34 -4.26
C ALA A 35 3.80 -11.15 -3.35
N GLN A 36 4.69 -10.45 -2.65
CA GLN A 36 5.48 -11.04 -1.58
C GLN A 36 4.89 -10.60 -0.24
N ILE A 37 4.34 -11.56 0.52
CA ILE A 37 3.61 -11.28 1.76
C ILE A 37 4.22 -12.10 2.90
N GLY A 38 4.71 -11.40 3.92
CA GLY A 38 5.29 -11.99 5.12
C GLY A 38 4.28 -12.71 6.04
N GLU A 39 4.73 -13.07 7.22
CA GLU A 39 3.90 -13.70 8.24
C GLU A 39 3.13 -12.67 9.07
N GLY A 40 1.99 -13.09 9.64
CA GLY A 40 1.20 -12.25 10.55
C GLY A 40 0.62 -10.99 9.92
N VAL A 41 0.55 -10.91 8.58
CA VAL A 41 -0.06 -9.77 7.87
C VAL A 41 -1.56 -9.79 8.03
N VAL A 42 -2.13 -8.64 8.41
CA VAL A 42 -3.57 -8.44 8.56
C VAL A 42 -4.05 -7.49 7.47
N ILE A 43 -4.96 -7.96 6.63
CA ILE A 43 -5.60 -7.18 5.57
C ILE A 43 -7.08 -7.03 5.89
N LYS A 44 -7.49 -5.83 6.29
CA LYS A 44 -8.88 -5.54 6.66
C LYS A 44 -9.81 -5.56 5.44
N PRO A 45 -11.13 -5.60 5.63
CA PRO A 45 -12.09 -5.48 4.53
C PRO A 45 -11.94 -4.19 3.73
N SER A 46 -12.39 -4.21 2.49
CA SER A 46 -12.39 -3.07 1.58
C SER A 46 -11.01 -2.47 1.29
N VAL A 47 -9.93 -3.24 1.48
CA VAL A 47 -8.59 -2.85 1.03
C VAL A 47 -8.50 -3.04 -0.48
N GLN A 48 -8.04 -2.02 -1.20
CA GLN A 48 -7.84 -2.06 -2.64
C GLN A 48 -6.35 -2.18 -2.96
N ILE A 49 -5.99 -3.11 -3.85
CA ILE A 49 -4.62 -3.32 -4.33
C ILE A 49 -4.67 -3.37 -5.85
N LYS A 50 -3.98 -2.46 -6.53
CA LYS A 50 -4.07 -2.36 -7.99
C LYS A 50 -3.30 -3.48 -8.69
N TYR A 51 -2.04 -3.70 -8.32
CA TYR A 51 -1.16 -4.69 -8.93
C TYR A 51 -0.40 -5.50 -7.87
N PRO A 52 -0.88 -6.70 -7.50
CA PRO A 52 -0.20 -7.53 -6.49
C PRO A 52 1.27 -7.81 -6.79
N TRP A 53 1.66 -7.97 -8.04
CA TRP A 53 3.05 -8.24 -8.47
C TRP A 53 4.02 -7.09 -8.20
N ASN A 54 3.53 -5.89 -7.87
CA ASN A 54 4.33 -4.73 -7.43
C ASN A 54 4.26 -4.50 -5.91
N LEU A 55 3.80 -5.50 -5.13
CA LEU A 55 3.59 -5.36 -3.69
C LEU A 55 4.50 -6.28 -2.89
N TYR A 56 5.29 -5.68 -2.00
CA TYR A 56 6.20 -6.35 -1.08
C TYR A 56 5.83 -5.96 0.35
N VAL A 57 5.41 -6.93 1.16
CA VAL A 57 4.95 -6.71 2.53
C VAL A 57 5.72 -7.62 3.48
N GLY A 58 6.40 -7.04 4.45
CA GLY A 58 7.12 -7.75 5.50
C GLY A 58 6.20 -8.44 6.50
N ASN A 59 6.77 -8.86 7.61
CA ASN A 59 6.04 -9.56 8.66
C ASN A 59 5.26 -8.59 9.55
N TYR A 60 4.11 -9.05 10.09
CA TYR A 60 3.31 -8.32 11.08
C TYR A 60 2.89 -6.92 10.62
N VAL A 61 2.55 -6.80 9.36
CA VAL A 61 2.01 -5.57 8.78
C VAL A 61 0.49 -5.55 8.89
N TRP A 62 -0.04 -4.39 9.24
CA TRP A 62 -1.48 -4.15 9.32
C TRP A 62 -1.92 -3.19 8.21
N LEU A 63 -2.81 -3.64 7.33
CA LEU A 63 -3.49 -2.82 6.35
C LEU A 63 -4.92 -2.56 6.81
N GLY A 64 -5.20 -1.32 7.18
CA GLY A 64 -6.47 -0.86 7.71
C GLY A 64 -7.61 -0.92 6.69
N GLU A 65 -8.84 -0.85 7.18
CA GLU A 65 -10.04 -0.86 6.34
C GLU A 65 -10.02 0.29 5.33
N LYS A 66 -10.42 0.00 4.09
CA LYS A 66 -10.47 0.99 2.99
C LYS A 66 -9.12 1.61 2.64
N CYS A 67 -8.00 1.00 3.00
CA CYS A 67 -6.73 1.41 2.44
C CYS A 67 -6.71 1.14 0.94
N TRP A 68 -6.11 2.06 0.19
CA TRP A 68 -5.92 1.91 -1.25
C TRP A 68 -4.43 1.94 -1.58
N ILE A 69 -3.93 0.85 -2.17
CA ILE A 69 -2.56 0.72 -2.66
C ILE A 69 -2.62 0.81 -4.19
N ASP A 70 -2.46 2.04 -4.71
CA ASP A 70 -2.43 2.32 -6.15
C ASP A 70 -1.00 2.17 -6.69
N ASN A 71 -0.54 0.93 -6.71
CA ASN A 71 0.84 0.54 -6.97
C ASN A 71 1.11 0.24 -8.45
N LEU A 72 1.07 1.27 -9.29
CA LEU A 72 1.58 1.21 -10.66
C LEU A 72 3.09 0.87 -10.69
N ASP A 73 3.82 1.29 -9.68
CA ASP A 73 5.22 0.99 -9.39
C ASP A 73 5.33 0.23 -8.06
N ILE A 74 6.53 -0.16 -7.68
CA ILE A 74 6.79 -0.95 -6.47
C ILE A 74 6.34 -0.21 -5.21
N VAL A 75 5.59 -0.91 -4.38
CA VAL A 75 5.32 -0.53 -2.98
C VAL A 75 5.96 -1.57 -2.07
N GLN A 76 6.94 -1.12 -1.29
CA GLN A 76 7.64 -1.94 -0.30
C GLN A 76 7.26 -1.47 1.11
N ILE A 77 6.65 -2.37 1.88
CA ILE A 77 6.28 -2.14 3.28
C ILE A 77 7.09 -3.13 4.12
N GLU A 78 8.00 -2.62 4.93
CA GLU A 78 8.83 -3.45 5.81
C GLU A 78 8.01 -4.02 6.99
N SER A 79 8.66 -4.80 7.87
CA SER A 79 7.99 -5.48 8.99
C SER A 79 7.51 -4.53 10.09
N ASN A 80 6.47 -4.93 10.82
CA ASN A 80 5.90 -4.19 11.95
C ASN A 80 5.40 -2.78 11.57
N VAL A 81 4.79 -2.65 10.39
CA VAL A 81 4.19 -1.40 9.92
C VAL A 81 2.68 -1.46 10.10
N CYS A 82 2.11 -0.36 10.59
CA CYS A 82 0.66 -0.17 10.60
C CYS A 82 0.27 0.95 9.63
N ILE A 83 -0.59 0.63 8.67
CA ILE A 83 -1.25 1.61 7.80
C ILE A 83 -2.70 1.65 8.22
N SER A 84 -3.11 2.77 8.82
CA SER A 84 -4.45 2.94 9.35
C SER A 84 -5.49 3.16 8.25
N GLN A 85 -6.75 3.01 8.61
CA GLN A 85 -7.89 2.99 7.70
C GLN A 85 -7.98 4.23 6.80
N GLY A 86 -8.41 3.98 5.56
CA GLY A 86 -8.67 5.01 4.56
C GLY A 86 -7.41 5.72 4.03
N SER A 87 -6.22 5.23 4.34
CA SER A 87 -4.98 5.78 3.79
C SER A 87 -4.74 5.28 2.38
N MET A 88 -4.10 6.12 1.56
CA MET A 88 -3.78 5.83 0.17
C MET A 88 -2.27 5.88 -0.04
N LEU A 89 -1.74 4.88 -0.75
CA LEU A 89 -0.37 4.82 -1.23
C LEU A 89 -0.41 4.93 -2.76
N GLU A 90 0.03 6.05 -3.30
CA GLU A 90 -0.05 6.37 -4.72
C GLU A 90 1.36 6.41 -5.33
N THR A 91 1.65 5.53 -6.27
CA THR A 91 2.94 5.52 -6.97
C THR A 91 2.90 6.24 -8.31
N GLY A 92 1.72 6.56 -8.81
CA GLY A 92 1.49 7.21 -10.10
C GLY A 92 1.31 8.72 -9.99
N SER A 93 1.74 9.42 -11.02
CA SER A 93 1.50 10.85 -11.23
C SER A 93 1.54 11.16 -12.73
N HIS A 94 1.28 12.39 -13.11
CA HIS A 94 1.35 12.83 -14.50
C HIS A 94 2.34 14.00 -14.68
N ASN A 95 3.00 14.02 -15.84
CA ASN A 95 3.81 15.16 -16.23
C ASN A 95 2.92 16.27 -16.78
N PHE A 96 2.45 17.16 -15.91
CA PHE A 96 1.58 18.28 -16.27
C PHE A 96 2.25 19.36 -17.14
N LYS A 97 3.56 19.25 -17.36
CA LYS A 97 4.29 20.15 -18.27
C LYS A 97 4.16 19.75 -19.73
N LEU A 98 3.70 18.54 -20.00
CA LEU A 98 3.43 18.03 -21.34
C LEU A 98 1.92 17.99 -21.58
N GLU A 99 1.50 18.38 -22.78
CA GLU A 99 0.08 18.30 -23.16
C GLU A 99 -0.48 16.87 -23.13
N SER A 100 0.39 15.87 -23.34
CA SER A 100 0.06 14.45 -23.27
C SER A 100 -0.21 13.92 -21.85
N PHE A 101 0.11 14.67 -20.80
CA PHE A 101 0.01 14.23 -19.40
C PHE A 101 0.60 12.83 -19.20
N GLU A 102 1.80 12.60 -19.73
CA GLU A 102 2.45 11.29 -19.63
C GLU A 102 2.50 10.79 -18.19
N LEU A 103 2.22 9.50 -18.04
CA LEU A 103 2.27 8.83 -16.74
C LEU A 103 3.72 8.79 -16.22
N ILE A 104 3.91 9.23 -14.99
CA ILE A 104 5.17 9.10 -14.26
C ILE A 104 4.92 8.23 -13.05
N THR A 105 5.77 7.24 -12.80
CA THR A 105 5.68 6.41 -11.61
C THR A 105 6.96 6.53 -10.77
N LYS A 106 6.82 6.37 -9.45
CA LYS A 106 7.94 6.27 -8.52
C LYS A 106 7.58 5.33 -7.38
N PRO A 107 8.51 4.44 -6.98
CA PRO A 107 8.25 3.50 -5.91
C PRO A 107 8.03 4.20 -4.56
N ILE A 108 7.34 3.52 -3.67
CA ILE A 108 7.15 3.90 -2.27
C ILE A 108 7.85 2.87 -1.40
N LYS A 109 8.61 3.35 -0.40
CA LYS A 109 9.19 2.52 0.64
C LYS A 109 8.73 2.99 2.02
N ILE A 110 8.27 2.04 2.86
CA ILE A 110 7.89 2.30 4.25
C ILE A 110 8.77 1.43 5.14
N GLY A 111 9.64 2.07 5.89
CA GLY A 111 10.58 1.44 6.81
C GLY A 111 9.88 0.80 8.01
N SER A 112 10.52 -0.23 8.57
CA SER A 112 9.99 -1.03 9.67
C SER A 112 9.62 -0.22 10.92
N ASN A 113 8.69 -0.75 11.71
CA ASN A 113 8.21 -0.12 12.96
C ASN A 113 7.60 1.28 12.74
N SER A 114 7.04 1.55 11.56
CA SER A 114 6.39 2.82 11.24
C SER A 114 4.89 2.75 11.36
N TRP A 115 4.28 3.89 11.65
CA TRP A 115 2.83 4.04 11.70
C TRP A 115 2.37 5.18 10.80
N ILE A 116 1.56 4.83 9.82
CA ILE A 116 0.85 5.77 8.96
C ILE A 116 -0.58 5.91 9.52
N GLY A 117 -0.89 7.08 10.03
CA GLY A 117 -2.20 7.40 10.60
C GLY A 117 -3.34 7.25 9.59
N CYS A 118 -4.58 7.39 10.06
CA CYS A 118 -5.74 7.25 9.18
C CYS A 118 -5.83 8.38 8.14
N ARG A 119 -6.36 8.03 6.94
CA ARG A 119 -6.59 9.00 5.85
C ARG A 119 -5.32 9.78 5.46
N CYS A 120 -4.16 9.16 5.58
CA CYS A 120 -2.93 9.72 5.02
C CYS A 120 -2.86 9.48 3.52
N LEU A 121 -2.20 10.38 2.81
CA LEU A 121 -1.85 10.23 1.41
C LEU A 121 -0.34 10.13 1.27
N VAL A 122 0.15 8.97 0.85
CA VAL A 122 1.58 8.73 0.58
C VAL A 122 1.81 8.87 -0.91
N LEU A 123 2.62 9.87 -1.29
CA LEU A 123 2.84 10.28 -2.66
C LEU A 123 4.01 9.52 -3.33
N PRO A 124 4.06 9.53 -4.68
CA PRO A 124 5.12 8.85 -5.44
C PRO A 124 6.54 9.26 -5.01
N GLY A 125 7.38 8.24 -4.79
CA GLY A 125 8.77 8.44 -4.38
C GLY A 125 8.99 8.68 -2.88
N ALA A 126 7.97 8.51 -2.04
CA ALA A 126 8.13 8.57 -0.58
C ALA A 126 9.05 7.45 -0.08
N ASP A 127 10.06 7.81 0.71
CA ASP A 127 10.98 6.89 1.40
C ASP A 127 10.87 7.15 2.91
N ILE A 128 9.92 6.48 3.53
CA ILE A 128 9.62 6.63 4.96
C ILE A 128 10.61 5.82 5.77
N LYS A 129 11.35 6.49 6.64
CA LYS A 129 12.40 5.86 7.45
C LYS A 129 11.81 4.99 8.56
N LYS A 130 12.58 4.01 9.01
CA LYS A 130 12.24 3.14 10.14
C LYS A 130 11.77 3.96 11.35
N GLY A 131 10.73 3.49 12.03
CA GLY A 131 10.22 4.09 13.25
C GLY A 131 9.46 5.41 13.06
N SER A 132 9.12 5.78 11.84
CA SER A 132 8.40 7.02 11.54
C SER A 132 6.93 6.93 11.92
N ILE A 133 6.40 7.99 12.53
CA ILE A 133 4.98 8.12 12.84
C ILE A 133 4.43 9.35 12.12
N PHE A 134 3.44 9.16 11.29
CA PHE A 134 2.68 10.23 10.65
C PHE A 134 1.24 10.23 11.17
N TYR A 135 0.79 11.37 11.67
CA TYR A 135 -0.57 11.50 12.20
C TYR A 135 -1.62 11.48 11.09
N GLY A 136 -2.85 11.16 11.48
CA GLY A 136 -3.96 11.08 10.52
C GLY A 136 -4.13 12.35 9.68
N GLY A 137 -4.46 12.16 8.40
CA GLY A 137 -4.63 13.25 7.43
C GLY A 137 -3.33 13.82 6.85
N SER A 138 -2.16 13.26 7.19
CA SER A 138 -0.89 13.73 6.64
C SER A 138 -0.76 13.45 5.15
N ILE A 139 -0.16 14.40 4.41
CA ILE A 139 0.32 14.20 3.05
C ILE A 139 1.83 13.95 3.12
N ILE A 140 2.28 12.78 2.65
CA ILE A 140 3.64 12.28 2.83
C ILE A 140 4.32 12.16 1.48
N ASN A 141 5.39 12.89 1.28
CA ASN A 141 6.24 12.84 0.10
C ASN A 141 7.71 12.56 0.48
N LYS A 142 8.62 12.53 -0.49
CA LYS A 142 10.05 12.26 -0.28
C LYS A 142 10.76 13.21 0.70
N ASN A 143 10.18 14.39 0.94
CA ASN A 143 10.76 15.41 1.82
C ASN A 143 10.02 15.53 3.15
N SER A 144 8.97 14.73 3.37
CA SER A 144 8.17 14.83 4.59
C SER A 144 8.94 14.33 5.80
N MET A 145 8.88 15.11 6.86
CA MET A 145 9.40 14.71 8.17
C MET A 145 8.29 14.07 9.00
N PRO A 146 8.56 12.98 9.72
CA PRO A 146 7.56 12.35 10.57
C PRO A 146 7.18 13.26 11.75
N ASN A 147 5.93 13.17 12.19
CA ASN A 147 5.47 13.87 13.39
C ASN A 147 6.18 13.37 14.66
N LYS A 148 6.57 12.09 14.67
CA LYS A 148 7.33 11.45 15.73
C LYS A 148 8.20 10.34 15.14
N SER A 149 9.35 10.09 15.75
CA SER A 149 10.19 8.93 15.43
C SER A 149 10.38 8.08 16.68
N LEU A 150 10.19 6.77 16.52
CA LEU A 150 10.53 5.79 17.55
C LEU A 150 12.06 5.60 17.54
N LYS A 151 12.66 5.69 18.71
CA LYS A 151 14.11 5.46 18.89
C LYS A 151 14.44 3.96 18.80
#